data_776eb63eacced61989831515ae496fd6
#
_entry.id   776eb63eacced61989831515ae496fd6
#
_cell.length_a   1.000
_cell.length_b   1.000
_cell.length_c   1.000
_cell.angle_alpha   90.00
_cell.angle_beta   90.00
_cell.angle_gamma   90.00
#
_symmetry.space_group_name_H-M   'P 1'
#
loop_
_entity.id
_entity.type
_entity.pdbx_description
1 polymer ?
#
loop_
_entity_poly.entity_id
_entity_poly.type
_entity_poly.pdbx_seq_one_letter_code
_entity_poly.pdbx_strand_id
1 'polypeptide(L)'
;MNNQTLETRLNSLEAEVKTLKKQVKDRDKEIQTLQDIEDIKRLQCAYGYYLEHWMSDEIIDCFSNSPEVSGTFVEGTYNGPEGIRRYFGPGRVVPPEFLHMVMQVSPVITVDKDGKRAKGRWYGYGTILSRSTTPLDPAYMAVIYEMDYIKEDGVWKILKLRLLMHYAYTSGRTTQGPPASENGSARRMKLNPDVWAEYDTEYPSGYIYPFHFKHPVTGKPTSEAKRNATLKLKPNKYKN
;
A
#
# COMPACT_ATOMS: atom_id res chain seq x y z
N MET A 1 -5.27 -35.24 56.17
CA MET A 1 -5.93 -34.61 55.02
C MET A 1 -6.62 -35.72 54.22
N ASN A 2 -7.91 -35.58 53.96
CA ASN A 2 -8.69 -36.66 53.35
C ASN A 2 -8.38 -36.72 51.84
N ASN A 3 -8.13 -37.91 51.24
CA ASN A 3 -7.81 -38.07 49.80
C ASN A 3 -8.81 -37.35 48.90
N GLN A 4 -10.05 -37.32 49.27
CA GLN A 4 -11.13 -36.60 48.53
C GLN A 4 -10.90 -35.08 48.44
N THR A 5 -10.26 -34.47 49.47
CA THR A 5 -9.93 -33.05 49.46
C THR A 5 -8.72 -32.77 48.55
N LEU A 6 -7.81 -33.70 48.41
CA LEU A 6 -6.64 -33.59 47.52
C LEU A 6 -7.03 -33.74 46.06
N GLU A 7 -7.93 -34.69 45.71
CA GLU A 7 -8.46 -34.85 44.37
C GLU A 7 -9.27 -33.63 43.90
N THR A 8 -10.11 -33.07 44.77
CA THR A 8 -10.88 -31.86 44.45
C THR A 8 -9.94 -30.67 44.16
N ARG A 9 -8.86 -30.53 44.93
CA ARG A 9 -7.84 -29.51 44.75
C ARG A 9 -7.05 -29.70 43.46
N LEU A 10 -6.69 -30.95 43.14
CA LEU A 10 -5.98 -31.29 41.90
C LEU A 10 -6.82 -30.94 40.67
N ASN A 11 -8.08 -31.36 40.66
CA ASN A 11 -9.02 -31.07 39.56
C ASN A 11 -9.22 -29.55 39.36
N SER A 12 -9.29 -28.79 40.47
CA SER A 12 -9.39 -27.33 40.42
C SER A 12 -8.14 -26.70 39.80
N LEU A 13 -6.94 -27.13 40.19
CA LEU A 13 -5.68 -26.65 39.65
C LEU A 13 -5.50 -27.01 38.17
N GLU A 14 -5.90 -28.23 37.76
CA GLU A 14 -5.88 -28.64 36.37
C GLU A 14 -6.81 -27.76 35.48
N ALA A 15 -8.01 -27.46 35.97
CA ALA A 15 -8.92 -26.55 35.29
C ALA A 15 -8.38 -25.12 35.17
N GLU A 16 -7.74 -24.63 36.24
CA GLU A 16 -7.07 -23.30 36.24
C GLU A 16 -5.93 -23.26 35.26
N VAL A 17 -5.03 -24.28 35.28
CA VAL A 17 -3.91 -24.38 34.34
C VAL A 17 -4.40 -24.43 32.89
N LYS A 18 -5.49 -25.18 32.60
CA LYS A 18 -6.09 -25.23 31.27
C LYS A 18 -6.60 -23.85 30.82
N THR A 19 -7.23 -23.12 31.74
CA THR A 19 -7.73 -21.76 31.49
C THR A 19 -6.59 -20.79 31.23
N LEU A 20 -5.55 -20.81 32.05
CA LEU A 20 -4.35 -19.98 31.91
C LEU A 20 -3.61 -20.26 30.59
N LYS A 21 -3.44 -21.54 30.23
CA LYS A 21 -2.84 -21.91 28.93
C LYS A 21 -3.63 -21.33 27.75
N LYS A 22 -4.96 -21.35 27.82
CA LYS A 22 -5.80 -20.75 26.79
C LYS A 22 -5.62 -19.23 26.72
N GLN A 23 -5.61 -18.55 27.89
CA GLN A 23 -5.43 -17.10 27.97
C GLN A 23 -4.04 -16.67 27.42
N VAL A 24 -2.99 -17.41 27.75
CA VAL A 24 -1.65 -17.14 27.22
C VAL A 24 -1.65 -17.27 25.71
N LYS A 25 -2.19 -18.36 25.17
CA LYS A 25 -2.28 -18.55 23.71
C LYS A 25 -3.08 -17.46 22.98
N ASP A 26 -4.14 -16.97 23.60
CA ASP A 26 -4.96 -15.89 23.00
C ASP A 26 -4.18 -14.56 23.02
N ARG A 27 -3.46 -14.26 24.13
CA ARG A 27 -2.58 -13.09 24.22
C ARG A 27 -1.39 -13.15 23.27
N ASP A 28 -0.78 -14.30 23.09
CA ASP A 28 0.32 -14.49 22.15
C ASP A 28 -0.13 -14.15 20.71
N LYS A 29 -1.37 -14.51 20.35
CA LYS A 29 -1.95 -14.13 19.05
C LYS A 29 -2.18 -12.62 18.91
N GLU A 30 -2.66 -11.98 19.98
CA GLU A 30 -2.85 -10.52 19.98
C GLU A 30 -1.50 -9.80 19.84
N ILE A 31 -0.49 -10.24 20.57
CA ILE A 31 0.88 -9.69 20.49
C ILE A 31 1.43 -9.88 19.07
N GLN A 32 1.29 -11.09 18.49
CA GLN A 32 1.74 -11.36 17.13
C GLN A 32 1.05 -10.46 16.12
N THR A 33 -0.25 -10.22 16.26
CA THR A 33 -0.99 -9.31 15.38
C THR A 33 -0.47 -7.87 15.48
N LEU A 34 -0.14 -7.40 16.68
CA LEU A 34 0.46 -6.08 16.86
C LEU A 34 1.85 -5.99 16.25
N GLN A 35 2.68 -7.03 16.40
CA GLN A 35 3.99 -7.12 15.77
C GLN A 35 3.86 -7.11 14.23
N ASP A 36 2.92 -7.86 13.69
CA ASP A 36 2.63 -7.89 12.26
C ASP A 36 2.24 -6.52 11.71
N ILE A 37 1.44 -5.76 12.45
CA ILE A 37 1.07 -4.39 12.08
C ILE A 37 2.31 -3.48 12.05
N GLU A 38 3.18 -3.57 13.06
CA GLU A 38 4.40 -2.76 13.11
C GLU A 38 5.41 -3.15 12.02
N ASP A 39 5.54 -4.45 11.70
CA ASP A 39 6.39 -4.93 10.62
C ASP A 39 5.87 -4.45 9.25
N ILE A 40 4.56 -4.46 9.03
CA ILE A 40 3.94 -3.91 7.82
C ILE A 40 4.17 -2.40 7.71
N LYS A 41 4.06 -1.65 8.82
CA LYS A 41 4.38 -0.22 8.83
C LYS A 41 5.84 0.03 8.46
N ARG A 42 6.77 -0.75 9.04
CA ARG A 42 8.19 -0.66 8.72
C ARG A 42 8.46 -0.95 7.25
N LEU A 43 7.88 -2.01 6.70
CA LEU A 43 7.98 -2.35 5.27
C LEU A 43 7.49 -1.20 4.39
N GLN A 44 6.30 -0.66 4.68
CA GLN A 44 5.72 0.40 3.87
C GLN A 44 6.52 1.70 3.92
N CYS A 45 7.01 2.07 5.11
CA CYS A 45 7.87 3.23 5.26
C CYS A 45 9.22 3.03 4.56
N ALA A 46 9.83 1.85 4.67
CA ALA A 46 11.09 1.52 3.98
C ALA A 46 10.93 1.61 2.44
N TYR A 47 9.85 1.04 1.90
CA TYR A 47 9.49 1.19 0.49
C TYR A 47 9.42 2.68 0.08
N GLY A 48 8.82 3.53 0.92
CA GLY A 48 8.76 4.98 0.67
C GLY A 48 10.15 5.63 0.59
N TYR A 49 11.04 5.31 1.53
CA TYR A 49 12.42 5.83 1.54
C TYR A 49 13.25 5.31 0.35
N TYR A 50 13.08 4.05 -0.05
CA TYR A 50 13.76 3.52 -1.24
C TYR A 50 13.25 4.19 -2.53
N LEU A 51 11.95 4.46 -2.58
CA LEU A 51 11.32 5.16 -3.69
C LEU A 51 11.82 6.61 -3.82
N GLU A 52 12.16 7.25 -2.71
CA GLU A 52 12.63 8.64 -2.67
C GLU A 52 13.79 8.89 -3.63
N HIS A 53 14.74 7.96 -3.70
CA HIS A 53 15.90 8.03 -4.57
C HIS A 53 15.88 6.99 -5.71
N TRP A 54 14.76 6.31 -5.91
CA TRP A 54 14.57 5.26 -6.90
C TRP A 54 15.59 4.12 -6.80
N MET A 55 15.79 3.61 -5.59
CA MET A 55 16.63 2.47 -5.30
C MET A 55 15.93 1.19 -5.79
N SER A 56 16.11 0.87 -7.07
CA SER A 56 15.32 -0.12 -7.81
C SER A 56 15.34 -1.51 -7.16
N ASP A 57 16.51 -1.98 -6.75
CA ASP A 57 16.67 -3.32 -6.18
C ASP A 57 15.97 -3.42 -4.82
N GLU A 58 16.17 -2.43 -3.95
CA GLU A 58 15.52 -2.38 -2.63
C GLU A 58 13.99 -2.22 -2.74
N ILE A 59 13.52 -1.45 -3.74
CA ILE A 59 12.09 -1.34 -4.02
C ILE A 59 11.53 -2.70 -4.42
N ILE A 60 12.17 -3.40 -5.37
CA ILE A 60 11.74 -4.70 -5.88
C ILE A 60 11.74 -5.74 -4.76
N ASP A 61 12.74 -5.73 -3.88
CA ASP A 61 12.86 -6.65 -2.75
C ASP A 61 11.74 -6.48 -1.70
N CYS A 62 11.07 -5.32 -1.67
CA CYS A 62 9.86 -5.14 -0.85
C CYS A 62 8.67 -5.96 -1.35
N PHE A 63 8.68 -6.40 -2.62
CA PHE A 63 7.56 -7.13 -3.21
C PHE A 63 7.72 -8.65 -3.09
N SER A 64 6.57 -9.33 -3.07
CA SER A 64 6.49 -10.79 -3.15
C SER A 64 7.01 -11.29 -4.52
N ASN A 65 7.59 -12.51 -4.53
CA ASN A 65 7.91 -13.23 -5.75
C ASN A 65 6.73 -14.11 -6.24
N SER A 66 5.60 -14.07 -5.57
CA SER A 66 4.38 -14.77 -5.99
C SER A 66 3.93 -14.30 -7.38
N PRO A 67 3.40 -15.19 -8.24
CA PRO A 67 2.78 -14.78 -9.50
C PRO A 67 1.55 -13.87 -9.31
N GLU A 68 0.97 -13.82 -8.11
CA GLU A 68 -0.14 -12.92 -7.77
C GLU A 68 0.30 -11.46 -7.54
N VAL A 69 1.62 -11.18 -7.46
CA VAL A 69 2.12 -9.82 -7.19
C VAL A 69 1.71 -8.87 -8.31
N SER A 70 1.33 -7.65 -7.95
CA SER A 70 1.00 -6.62 -8.94
C SER A 70 1.18 -5.21 -8.41
N GLY A 71 1.46 -4.29 -9.34
CA GLY A 71 1.46 -2.84 -9.09
C GLY A 71 0.50 -2.15 -10.05
N THR A 72 -0.49 -1.45 -9.50
CA THR A 72 -1.46 -0.65 -10.26
C THR A 72 -1.17 0.82 -10.06
N PHE A 73 -0.96 1.54 -11.14
CA PHE A 73 -0.67 2.96 -11.19
C PHE A 73 -1.71 3.67 -12.06
N VAL A 74 -1.55 4.98 -12.27
CA VAL A 74 -2.53 5.80 -13.01
C VAL A 74 -2.82 5.32 -14.43
N GLU A 75 -1.82 4.76 -15.10
CA GLU A 75 -1.93 4.23 -16.46
C GLU A 75 -2.50 2.81 -16.53
N GLY A 76 -2.27 1.98 -15.48
CA GLY A 76 -2.74 0.60 -15.48
C GLY A 76 -1.99 -0.30 -14.50
N THR A 77 -2.08 -1.61 -14.70
CA THR A 77 -1.56 -2.65 -13.82
C THR A 77 -0.42 -3.43 -14.46
N TYR A 78 0.63 -3.65 -13.69
CA TYR A 78 1.80 -4.47 -14.00
C TYR A 78 1.74 -5.74 -13.18
N ASN A 79 1.64 -6.90 -13.83
CA ASN A 79 1.40 -8.18 -13.18
C ASN A 79 2.66 -9.03 -13.05
N GLY A 80 2.70 -9.79 -11.98
CA GLY A 80 3.77 -10.72 -11.67
C GLY A 80 5.10 -10.05 -11.33
N PRO A 81 6.10 -10.84 -10.89
CA PRO A 81 7.42 -10.31 -10.56
C PRO A 81 8.07 -9.57 -11.73
N GLU A 82 7.81 -10.00 -12.97
CA GLU A 82 8.34 -9.35 -14.17
C GLU A 82 7.68 -7.99 -14.42
N GLY A 83 6.37 -7.86 -14.16
CA GLY A 83 5.68 -6.57 -14.21
C GLY A 83 6.25 -5.58 -13.21
N ILE A 84 6.52 -6.03 -11.97
CA ILE A 84 7.15 -5.21 -10.93
C ILE A 84 8.57 -4.78 -11.37
N ARG A 85 9.39 -5.71 -11.87
CA ARG A 85 10.73 -5.40 -12.40
C ARG A 85 10.68 -4.44 -13.57
N ARG A 86 9.73 -4.58 -14.47
CA ARG A 86 9.55 -3.68 -15.62
C ARG A 86 9.21 -2.27 -15.16
N TYR A 87 8.38 -2.11 -14.13
CA TYR A 87 7.99 -0.79 -13.63
C TYR A 87 9.09 -0.12 -12.80
N PHE A 88 9.69 -0.83 -11.84
CA PHE A 88 10.68 -0.28 -10.90
C PHE A 88 12.14 -0.55 -11.29
N GLY A 89 12.37 -1.37 -12.31
CA GLY A 89 13.66 -1.95 -12.59
C GLY A 89 14.77 -0.97 -13.02
N PRO A 90 16.00 -1.50 -13.16
CA PRO A 90 17.22 -0.69 -13.35
C PRO A 90 17.28 0.07 -14.67
N GLY A 91 16.37 -0.22 -15.61
CA GLY A 91 16.23 0.59 -16.84
C GLY A 91 15.72 2.01 -16.59
N ARG A 92 15.23 2.29 -15.39
CA ARG A 92 14.84 3.63 -14.97
C ARG A 92 15.99 4.37 -14.30
N VAL A 93 16.89 4.90 -15.12
CA VAL A 93 17.93 5.78 -14.62
C VAL A 93 17.31 7.13 -14.24
N VAL A 94 17.38 7.47 -12.98
CA VAL A 94 17.00 8.80 -12.48
C VAL A 94 18.26 9.63 -12.28
N PRO A 95 18.22 10.96 -12.57
CA PRO A 95 19.37 11.82 -12.32
C PRO A 95 19.62 11.91 -10.79
N PRO A 96 20.87 12.21 -10.36
CA PRO A 96 21.19 12.38 -8.94
C PRO A 96 20.33 13.43 -8.21
N GLU A 97 19.79 14.39 -8.95
CA GLU A 97 18.94 15.46 -8.42
C GLU A 97 17.44 15.07 -8.39
N PHE A 98 17.10 13.83 -8.75
CA PHE A 98 15.73 13.33 -8.64
C PHE A 98 15.40 13.01 -7.18
N LEU A 99 14.23 13.49 -6.74
CA LEU A 99 13.69 13.20 -5.43
C LEU A 99 12.19 12.90 -5.56
N HIS A 100 11.79 11.72 -5.13
CA HIS A 100 10.38 11.31 -5.08
C HIS A 100 9.92 11.21 -3.63
N MET A 101 9.80 12.34 -2.96
CA MET A 101 9.42 12.39 -1.56
C MET A 101 7.89 12.37 -1.43
N VAL A 102 7.32 11.18 -1.40
CA VAL A 102 5.88 10.96 -1.16
C VAL A 102 5.73 10.18 0.15
N MET A 103 5.50 10.93 1.22
CA MET A 103 5.33 10.39 2.57
C MET A 103 4.08 9.50 2.63
N GLN A 104 4.22 8.34 3.26
CA GLN A 104 3.11 7.41 3.45
C GLN A 104 2.64 7.50 4.90
N VAL A 105 1.44 8.07 5.10
CA VAL A 105 0.94 8.47 6.41
C VAL A 105 -0.48 7.94 6.68
N SER A 106 -0.90 8.01 7.93
CA SER A 106 -2.26 7.67 8.39
C SER A 106 -2.71 6.25 7.99
N PRO A 107 -1.96 5.20 8.36
CA PRO A 107 -2.30 3.84 7.99
C PRO A 107 -3.56 3.33 8.69
N VAL A 108 -4.36 2.57 7.93
CA VAL A 108 -5.34 1.62 8.49
C VAL A 108 -4.93 0.23 8.01
N ILE A 109 -4.50 -0.63 8.92
CA ILE A 109 -3.99 -1.96 8.62
C ILE A 109 -4.91 -3.00 9.25
N THR A 110 -5.25 -4.04 8.48
CA THR A 110 -6.04 -5.18 8.92
C THR A 110 -5.28 -6.46 8.59
N VAL A 111 -4.88 -7.20 9.61
CA VAL A 111 -4.25 -8.51 9.47
C VAL A 111 -5.33 -9.59 9.50
N ASP A 112 -5.24 -10.56 8.61
CA ASP A 112 -6.17 -11.69 8.57
C ASP A 112 -5.99 -12.60 9.79
N LYS A 113 -7.05 -13.34 10.15
CA LYS A 113 -7.06 -14.18 11.36
C LYS A 113 -5.98 -15.25 11.42
N ASP A 114 -5.46 -15.67 10.27
CA ASP A 114 -4.39 -16.65 10.15
C ASP A 114 -2.98 -16.03 10.19
N GLY A 115 -2.88 -14.69 10.21
CA GLY A 115 -1.62 -13.96 10.25
C GLY A 115 -0.77 -14.07 8.98
N LYS A 116 -1.36 -14.51 7.85
CA LYS A 116 -0.61 -14.73 6.60
C LYS A 116 -0.81 -13.66 5.55
N ARG A 117 -1.93 -12.96 5.59
CA ARG A 117 -2.25 -11.86 4.68
C ARG A 117 -2.73 -10.65 5.47
N ALA A 118 -2.56 -9.48 4.90
CA ALA A 118 -3.04 -8.24 5.47
C ALA A 118 -3.42 -7.26 4.37
N LYS A 119 -4.23 -6.28 4.75
CA LYS A 119 -4.57 -5.12 3.91
C LYS A 119 -4.16 -3.84 4.62
N GLY A 120 -3.72 -2.86 3.85
CA GLY A 120 -3.37 -1.55 4.37
C GLY A 120 -3.83 -0.44 3.45
N ARG A 121 -4.31 0.65 4.05
CA ARG A 121 -4.64 1.88 3.35
C ARG A 121 -3.82 3.01 3.91
N TRP A 122 -3.22 3.82 3.02
CA TRP A 122 -2.33 4.90 3.37
C TRP A 122 -2.65 6.14 2.55
N TYR A 123 -2.47 7.32 3.13
CA TYR A 123 -2.29 8.50 2.31
C TYR A 123 -0.84 8.59 1.85
N GLY A 124 -0.65 8.98 0.58
CA GLY A 124 0.62 9.47 0.09
C GLY A 124 0.50 10.96 -0.19
N TYR A 125 1.36 11.76 0.43
CA TYR A 125 1.41 13.20 0.22
C TYR A 125 2.86 13.67 0.10
N GLY A 126 3.14 14.49 -0.90
CA GLY A 126 4.49 14.98 -1.06
C GLY A 126 4.78 15.62 -2.40
N THR A 127 6.03 15.53 -2.79
CA THR A 127 6.54 16.21 -3.99
C THR A 127 7.52 15.35 -4.74
N ILE A 128 7.50 15.49 -6.05
CA ILE A 128 8.55 14.96 -6.94
C ILE A 128 9.34 16.15 -7.43
N LEU A 129 10.66 16.09 -7.25
CA LEU A 129 11.61 17.08 -7.70
C LEU A 129 12.52 16.48 -8.77
N SER A 130 12.78 17.23 -9.82
CA SER A 130 13.82 16.89 -10.80
C SER A 130 14.49 18.18 -11.20
N ARG A 131 15.81 18.26 -11.03
CA ARG A 131 16.60 19.46 -11.33
C ARG A 131 16.88 19.64 -12.82
N SER A 132 16.09 18.99 -13.69
CA SER A 132 16.22 19.21 -15.15
C SER A 132 15.85 20.61 -15.60
N THR A 133 15.31 21.44 -14.68
CA THR A 133 14.88 22.82 -14.94
C THR A 133 15.36 23.75 -13.81
N THR A 134 15.83 24.93 -14.17
CA THR A 134 16.16 26.01 -13.24
C THR A 134 15.25 27.20 -13.56
N PRO A 135 14.42 27.70 -12.62
CA PRO A 135 14.32 27.32 -11.20
C PRO A 135 13.61 25.99 -10.95
N LEU A 136 13.90 25.40 -9.78
CA LEU A 136 13.28 24.13 -9.34
C LEU A 136 11.75 24.26 -9.30
N ASP A 137 11.05 23.38 -10.03
CA ASP A 137 9.59 23.35 -10.06
C ASP A 137 9.08 22.03 -9.49
N PRO A 138 8.67 22.00 -8.20
CA PRO A 138 8.20 20.79 -7.57
C PRO A 138 6.82 20.39 -8.11
N ALA A 139 6.68 19.12 -8.44
CA ALA A 139 5.38 18.51 -8.66
C ALA A 139 4.81 18.04 -7.31
N TYR A 140 3.74 18.67 -6.88
CA TYR A 140 3.01 18.28 -5.67
C TYR A 140 1.97 17.22 -5.98
N MET A 141 1.80 16.23 -5.08
CA MET A 141 0.83 15.18 -5.27
C MET A 141 0.17 14.71 -3.97
N ALA A 142 -1.04 14.23 -4.11
CA ALA A 142 -1.74 13.45 -3.10
C ALA A 142 -2.32 12.18 -3.73
N VAL A 143 -2.08 11.06 -3.06
CA VAL A 143 -2.50 9.73 -3.51
C VAL A 143 -3.09 8.93 -2.36
N ILE A 144 -3.86 7.89 -2.70
CA ILE A 144 -4.17 6.78 -1.80
C ILE A 144 -3.37 5.56 -2.27
N TYR A 145 -2.74 4.88 -1.33
CA TYR A 145 -2.24 3.53 -1.50
C TYR A 145 -3.21 2.56 -0.86
N GLU A 146 -3.70 1.61 -1.65
CA GLU A 146 -4.47 0.45 -1.17
C GLU A 146 -3.62 -0.78 -1.39
N MET A 147 -3.23 -1.42 -0.30
CA MET A 147 -2.17 -2.42 -0.29
C MET A 147 -2.71 -3.77 0.15
N ASP A 148 -2.26 -4.85 -0.51
CA ASP A 148 -2.32 -6.20 0.02
C ASP A 148 -0.90 -6.65 0.36
N TYR A 149 -0.74 -7.27 1.52
CA TYR A 149 0.51 -7.83 2.00
C TYR A 149 0.40 -9.34 2.18
N ILE A 150 1.51 -10.03 2.06
CA ILE A 150 1.64 -11.46 2.32
C ILE A 150 2.85 -11.71 3.22
N LYS A 151 2.73 -12.67 4.13
CA LYS A 151 3.85 -13.13 4.94
C LYS A 151 4.45 -14.38 4.31
N GLU A 152 5.69 -14.28 3.83
CA GLU A 152 6.49 -15.35 3.23
C GLU A 152 7.68 -15.66 4.14
N ASP A 153 7.84 -16.90 4.56
CA ASP A 153 8.92 -17.33 5.46
C ASP A 153 9.10 -16.45 6.70
N GLY A 154 7.98 -16.00 7.27
CA GLY A 154 7.94 -15.14 8.45
C GLY A 154 8.15 -13.64 8.18
N VAL A 155 8.36 -13.23 6.93
CA VAL A 155 8.63 -11.83 6.54
C VAL A 155 7.45 -11.28 5.73
N TRP A 156 6.99 -10.08 6.09
CA TRP A 156 5.96 -9.39 5.34
C TRP A 156 6.51 -8.78 4.05
N LYS A 157 5.77 -8.96 2.95
CA LYS A 157 6.07 -8.40 1.63
C LYS A 157 4.82 -7.78 1.00
N ILE A 158 5.03 -6.85 0.07
CA ILE A 158 3.95 -6.25 -0.72
C ILE A 158 3.48 -7.28 -1.76
N LEU A 159 2.21 -7.65 -1.71
CA LEU A 159 1.58 -8.51 -2.71
C LEU A 159 0.90 -7.70 -3.80
N LYS A 160 0.13 -6.68 -3.40
CA LYS A 160 -0.51 -5.77 -4.37
C LYS A 160 -0.38 -4.33 -3.90
N LEU A 161 0.11 -3.50 -4.80
CA LEU A 161 0.13 -2.06 -4.65
C LEU A 161 -0.88 -1.47 -5.62
N ARG A 162 -1.84 -0.71 -5.11
CA ARG A 162 -2.79 0.05 -5.93
C ARG A 162 -2.71 1.52 -5.53
N LEU A 163 -2.20 2.33 -6.45
CA LEU A 163 -2.07 3.77 -6.27
C LEU A 163 -3.23 4.46 -6.97
N LEU A 164 -4.03 5.21 -6.21
CA LEU A 164 -5.02 6.12 -6.73
C LEU A 164 -4.50 7.55 -6.60
N MET A 165 -4.23 8.18 -7.72
CA MET A 165 -3.86 9.59 -7.77
C MET A 165 -5.08 10.46 -7.48
N HIS A 166 -5.04 11.27 -6.41
CA HIS A 166 -6.06 12.29 -6.18
C HIS A 166 -5.77 13.51 -7.04
N TYR A 167 -4.57 14.03 -6.95
CA TYR A 167 -4.10 15.12 -7.80
C TYR A 167 -2.57 15.14 -7.89
N ALA A 168 -2.09 15.70 -8.99
CA ALA A 168 -0.71 16.15 -9.14
C ALA A 168 -0.71 17.48 -9.89
N TYR A 169 0.08 18.44 -9.43
CA TYR A 169 0.26 19.74 -10.10
C TYR A 169 1.67 20.28 -9.86
N THR A 170 2.11 21.14 -10.79
CA THR A 170 3.33 21.95 -10.63
C THR A 170 2.98 23.35 -10.16
N SER A 171 3.95 24.06 -9.58
CA SER A 171 3.74 25.43 -9.10
C SER A 171 3.50 26.47 -10.21
N GLY A 172 3.60 26.06 -11.47
CA GLY A 172 3.38 26.92 -12.63
C GLY A 172 4.51 27.92 -12.90
N ARG A 173 5.67 27.73 -12.28
CA ARG A 173 6.85 28.59 -12.49
C ARG A 173 7.71 28.15 -13.66
N THR A 174 7.47 26.97 -14.22
CA THR A 174 8.16 26.54 -15.44
C THR A 174 7.44 27.05 -16.66
N THR A 175 8.06 27.96 -17.35
CA THR A 175 7.54 28.52 -18.61
C THR A 175 7.64 27.56 -19.80
N GLN A 176 8.20 26.35 -19.66
CA GLN A 176 8.51 25.48 -20.80
C GLN A 176 8.53 23.98 -20.48
N GLY A 177 7.57 23.46 -19.76
CA GLY A 177 7.44 22.00 -19.61
C GLY A 177 5.99 21.55 -19.61
N PRO A 178 5.67 20.36 -20.15
CA PRO A 178 4.32 19.83 -20.01
C PRO A 178 3.96 19.67 -18.54
N PRO A 179 2.67 19.82 -18.16
CA PRO A 179 2.20 19.63 -16.79
C PRO A 179 2.70 18.30 -16.23
N ALA A 180 2.92 18.23 -14.91
CA ALA A 180 3.39 17.00 -14.26
C ALA A 180 2.49 15.79 -14.56
N SER A 181 1.19 16.02 -14.81
CA SER A 181 0.23 15.01 -15.24
C SER A 181 0.52 14.41 -16.62
N GLU A 182 1.16 15.16 -17.51
CA GLU A 182 1.56 14.65 -18.84
C GLU A 182 2.91 13.91 -18.80
N ASN A 183 3.66 14.11 -17.73
CA ASN A 183 4.95 13.49 -17.48
C ASN A 183 4.86 12.26 -16.57
N GLY A 184 3.74 11.55 -16.56
CA GLY A 184 3.62 10.27 -15.86
C GLY A 184 4.86 9.42 -16.07
N SER A 185 5.43 8.89 -15.01
CA SER A 185 6.74 8.22 -15.06
C SER A 185 6.78 7.09 -16.10
N ALA A 186 5.69 6.35 -16.23
CA ALA A 186 5.56 5.29 -17.23
C ALA A 186 5.56 5.80 -18.67
N ARG A 187 4.95 6.95 -18.94
CA ARG A 187 4.91 7.53 -20.29
C ARG A 187 6.28 8.03 -20.76
N ARG A 188 7.06 8.63 -19.86
CA ARG A 188 8.46 8.99 -20.15
C ARG A 188 9.35 7.79 -20.45
N MET A 189 9.07 6.66 -19.80
CA MET A 189 9.81 5.40 -19.96
C MET A 189 9.28 4.52 -21.09
N LYS A 190 8.22 4.92 -21.78
CA LYS A 190 7.52 4.09 -22.79
C LYS A 190 7.10 2.72 -22.24
N LEU A 191 6.72 2.68 -20.97
CA LEU A 191 6.21 1.46 -20.34
C LEU A 191 4.75 1.27 -20.67
N ASN A 192 4.41 0.04 -21.05
CA ASN A 192 3.03 -0.37 -21.23
C ASN A 192 2.59 -1.22 -20.05
N PRO A 193 1.48 -0.91 -19.38
CA PRO A 193 0.90 -1.79 -18.38
C PRO A 193 0.35 -3.06 -19.04
N ASP A 194 0.23 -4.14 -18.29
CA ASP A 194 -0.40 -5.37 -18.77
C ASP A 194 -1.92 -5.19 -18.90
N VAL A 195 -2.50 -4.34 -18.06
CA VAL A 195 -3.91 -3.96 -18.12
C VAL A 195 -4.03 -2.44 -18.00
N TRP A 196 -4.54 -1.80 -19.03
CA TRP A 196 -4.82 -0.37 -19.00
C TRP A 196 -5.98 -0.04 -18.06
N ALA A 197 -5.87 1.03 -17.29
CA ALA A 197 -7.00 1.55 -16.55
C ALA A 197 -8.10 2.03 -17.54
N GLU A 198 -9.36 1.76 -17.21
CA GLU A 198 -10.48 2.09 -18.07
C GLU A 198 -10.84 3.58 -17.98
N TYR A 199 -10.82 4.12 -16.77
CA TYR A 199 -11.26 5.47 -16.47
C TYR A 199 -10.21 6.30 -15.77
N ASP A 200 -10.29 7.62 -15.96
CA ASP A 200 -9.56 8.60 -15.17
C ASP A 200 -10.29 8.83 -13.84
N THR A 201 -9.63 8.47 -12.75
CA THR A 201 -10.15 8.61 -11.38
C THR A 201 -9.54 9.78 -10.63
N GLU A 202 -8.68 10.57 -11.27
CA GLU A 202 -8.05 11.74 -10.64
C GLU A 202 -9.09 12.80 -10.28
N TYR A 203 -8.78 13.56 -9.22
CA TYR A 203 -9.60 14.71 -8.84
C TYR A 203 -9.67 15.74 -10.00
N PRO A 204 -10.83 16.28 -10.33
CA PRO A 204 -12.09 16.28 -9.57
C PRO A 204 -13.12 15.20 -9.97
N SER A 205 -12.72 13.96 -10.28
CA SER A 205 -13.64 12.89 -10.67
C SER A 205 -14.69 12.55 -9.61
N GLY A 206 -14.38 12.82 -8.34
CA GLY A 206 -15.21 12.43 -7.20
C GLY A 206 -15.14 10.95 -6.84
N TYR A 207 -14.31 10.17 -7.54
CA TYR A 207 -14.16 8.74 -7.30
C TYR A 207 -13.59 8.46 -5.91
N ILE A 208 -14.24 7.55 -5.19
CA ILE A 208 -13.81 7.08 -3.88
C ILE A 208 -13.30 5.66 -4.04
N TYR A 209 -12.01 5.45 -3.75
CA TYR A 209 -11.43 4.11 -3.76
C TYR A 209 -12.11 3.24 -2.69
N PRO A 210 -12.54 2.00 -3.02
CA PRO A 210 -13.23 1.14 -2.06
C PRO A 210 -12.43 0.92 -0.79
N PHE A 211 -13.10 0.99 0.36
CA PHE A 211 -12.48 0.72 1.65
C PHE A 211 -12.38 -0.80 1.87
N HIS A 212 -11.22 -1.29 2.28
CA HIS A 212 -11.04 -2.68 2.67
C HIS A 212 -11.54 -3.01 4.08
N PHE A 213 -11.97 -1.98 4.84
CA PHE A 213 -12.45 -2.09 6.20
C PHE A 213 -13.85 -1.51 6.35
N LYS A 214 -14.58 -2.00 7.35
CA LYS A 214 -15.89 -1.49 7.74
C LYS A 214 -15.74 -0.28 8.66
N HIS A 215 -16.82 0.48 8.82
CA HIS A 215 -16.85 1.60 9.76
C HIS A 215 -16.49 1.12 11.19
N PRO A 216 -15.44 1.65 11.83
CA PRO A 216 -14.88 1.09 13.06
C PRO A 216 -15.83 1.14 14.27
N VAL A 217 -16.78 2.09 14.29
CA VAL A 217 -17.75 2.24 15.36
C VAL A 217 -19.00 1.40 15.13
N THR A 218 -19.54 1.40 13.90
CA THR A 218 -20.84 0.76 13.59
C THR A 218 -20.72 -0.64 13.03
N GLY A 219 -19.53 -1.05 12.58
CA GLY A 219 -19.29 -2.33 11.89
C GLY A 219 -19.96 -2.44 10.51
N LYS A 220 -20.62 -1.39 10.03
CA LYS A 220 -21.34 -1.40 8.74
C LYS A 220 -20.38 -1.17 7.58
N PRO A 221 -20.69 -1.68 6.36
CA PRO A 221 -20.01 -1.28 5.14
C PRO A 221 -20.11 0.23 4.93
N THR A 222 -19.10 0.81 4.33
CA THR A 222 -19.06 2.22 3.92
C THR A 222 -19.89 2.44 2.63
N SER A 223 -20.20 3.69 2.30
CA SER A 223 -21.17 4.02 1.23
C SER A 223 -20.52 4.35 -0.11
N GLU A 224 -19.22 4.14 -0.27
CA GLU A 224 -18.46 4.52 -1.47
C GLU A 224 -19.00 3.86 -2.74
N ALA A 225 -19.39 2.59 -2.69
CA ALA A 225 -19.95 1.89 -3.85
C ALA A 225 -21.23 2.58 -4.36
N LYS A 226 -22.13 2.96 -3.43
CA LYS A 226 -23.36 3.69 -3.76
C LYS A 226 -23.07 5.07 -4.35
N ARG A 227 -22.05 5.76 -3.81
CA ARG A 227 -21.66 7.09 -4.31
C ARG A 227 -20.98 6.98 -5.67
N ASN A 228 -20.07 6.03 -5.86
CA ASN A 228 -19.39 5.81 -7.14
C ASN A 228 -20.35 5.41 -8.27
N ALA A 229 -21.44 4.70 -7.97
CA ALA A 229 -22.44 4.29 -8.97
C ALA A 229 -23.11 5.45 -9.69
N THR A 230 -23.06 6.68 -9.15
CA THR A 230 -23.63 7.88 -9.77
C THR A 230 -22.61 8.71 -10.56
N LEU A 231 -21.32 8.32 -10.53
CA LEU A 231 -20.25 9.09 -11.18
C LEU A 231 -20.22 8.83 -12.69
N LYS A 232 -19.93 9.90 -13.45
CA LYS A 232 -19.62 9.83 -14.89
C LYS A 232 -18.11 10.04 -15.05
N LEU A 233 -17.36 8.95 -14.95
CA LEU A 233 -15.92 8.98 -15.11
C LEU A 233 -15.53 9.20 -16.58
N LYS A 234 -14.45 9.95 -16.80
CA LYS A 234 -13.86 10.15 -18.12
C LYS A 234 -13.02 8.93 -18.50
N PRO A 235 -12.86 8.62 -19.79
CA PRO A 235 -11.89 7.62 -20.24
C PRO A 235 -10.47 7.93 -19.74
N ASN A 236 -9.69 6.89 -19.58
CA ASN A 236 -8.29 7.04 -19.15
C ASN A 236 -7.48 7.83 -20.18
N LYS A 237 -6.96 8.98 -19.76
CA LYS A 237 -6.16 9.88 -20.61
C LYS A 237 -4.79 9.32 -21.03
N TYR A 238 -4.32 8.25 -20.40
CA TYR A 238 -3.02 7.63 -20.68
C TYR A 238 -3.10 6.49 -21.70
N LYS A 239 -4.31 6.07 -22.08
CA LYS A 239 -4.52 4.92 -22.97
C LYS A 239 -4.38 5.28 -24.48
N ASN A 240 -4.33 6.57 -24.82
CA ASN A 240 -4.26 7.06 -26.21
C ASN A 240 -2.83 7.34 -26.66
#